data_5289a26d0a4ec5c16f0fcc7b0d3dc461
#
_entry.id   5289a26d0a4ec5c16f0fcc7b0d3dc461
#
_cell.length_a   1.000
_cell.length_b   1.000
_cell.length_c   1.000
_cell.angle_alpha   90.00
_cell.angle_beta   90.00
_cell.angle_gamma   90.00
#
_symmetry.space_group_name_H-M   'P 1'
#
loop_
_entity.id
_entity.type
_entity.pdbx_description
1 polymer ?
#
loop_
_entity_poly.entity_id
_entity_poly.type
_entity_poly.pdbx_seq_one_letter_code
_entity_poly.pdbx_strand_id
1 'polypeptide(L)'
;MWGMNPDAPTPVDFRPERFHAAVVVFMILMMLIPISHAPALLAWFLLLPAAYLWWLLRARTRVDARGISARYAFRGPRAVSWEDFEGIGFKGSRSFARSRRGEQFSLPAVSFNSLPRLAQASRGRIPDALTVGREAVDDKVAIVRRNGERVLVTREEYAAMHKEQSN
;
A
#
# COMPACT_ATOMS: atom_id res chain seq x y z
N MET A 1 37.32 -7.84 8.25
CA MET A 1 36.77 -8.11 6.90
C MET A 1 35.37 -8.64 7.08
N TRP A 2 34.37 -7.75 7.11
CA TRP A 2 32.96 -8.12 7.30
C TRP A 2 32.41 -8.50 5.92
N GLY A 3 32.21 -9.78 5.69
CA GLY A 3 31.60 -10.30 4.49
C GLY A 3 30.18 -9.78 4.35
N MET A 4 29.99 -8.80 3.50
CA MET A 4 28.70 -8.36 3.03
C MET A 4 28.12 -9.52 2.21
N ASN A 5 27.13 -10.21 2.76
CA ASN A 5 26.43 -11.28 2.05
C ASN A 5 25.67 -10.64 0.88
N PRO A 6 26.06 -10.84 -0.40
CA PRO A 6 25.44 -10.19 -1.54
C PRO A 6 23.97 -10.60 -1.73
N ASP A 7 23.54 -11.69 -1.09
CA ASP A 7 22.18 -12.20 -1.13
C ASP A 7 21.28 -11.66 0.00
N ALA A 8 21.79 -10.78 0.87
CA ALA A 8 20.96 -10.16 1.90
C ALA A 8 19.92 -9.25 1.23
N PRO A 9 18.60 -9.45 1.49
CA PRO A 9 17.57 -8.63 0.89
C PRO A 9 17.78 -7.17 1.30
N THR A 10 17.94 -6.33 0.30
CA THR A 10 17.98 -4.88 0.54
C THR A 10 16.65 -4.46 1.18
N PRO A 11 16.69 -3.75 2.30
CA PRO A 11 15.48 -3.32 2.96
C PRO A 11 14.69 -2.37 2.05
N VAL A 12 13.41 -2.63 1.90
CA VAL A 12 12.51 -1.79 1.09
C VAL A 12 11.72 -0.88 2.02
N ASP A 13 11.90 0.43 1.82
CA ASP A 13 11.18 1.46 2.56
C ASP A 13 9.95 1.92 1.76
N PHE A 14 8.79 1.76 2.36
CA PHE A 14 7.54 2.33 1.87
C PHE A 14 7.32 3.69 2.56
N ARG A 15 7.30 4.75 1.76
CA ARG A 15 7.08 6.13 2.22
C ARG A 15 5.87 6.70 1.51
N PRO A 16 5.16 7.66 2.14
CA PRO A 16 4.15 8.44 1.45
C PRO A 16 4.73 9.12 0.20
N GLU A 17 3.90 9.29 -0.80
CA GLU A 17 4.34 9.89 -2.08
C GLU A 17 4.86 11.31 -1.86
N ARG A 18 6.01 11.61 -2.45
CA ARG A 18 6.65 12.94 -2.38
C ARG A 18 5.78 14.03 -2.96
N PHE A 19 4.88 13.66 -3.87
CA PHE A 19 3.92 14.61 -4.45
C PHE A 19 3.03 15.25 -3.37
N HIS A 20 2.52 14.46 -2.41
CA HIS A 20 1.74 14.98 -1.29
C HIS A 20 2.55 15.98 -0.44
N ALA A 21 3.83 15.70 -0.23
CA ALA A 21 4.70 16.63 0.49
C ALA A 21 4.87 17.96 -0.27
N ALA A 22 5.06 17.91 -1.59
CA ALA A 22 5.15 19.10 -2.43
C ALA A 22 3.86 19.93 -2.40
N VAL A 23 2.70 19.29 -2.48
CA VAL A 23 1.39 19.96 -2.39
C VAL A 23 1.22 20.64 -1.03
N VAL A 24 1.59 19.98 0.06
CA VAL A 24 1.48 20.55 1.41
C VAL A 24 2.43 21.73 1.59
N VAL A 25 3.66 21.63 1.09
CA VAL A 25 4.61 22.76 1.12
C VAL A 25 4.06 23.95 0.33
N PHE A 26 3.52 23.72 -0.86
CA PHE A 26 2.90 24.76 -1.67
C PHE A 26 1.71 25.41 -0.93
N MET A 27 0.87 24.61 -0.28
CA MET A 27 -0.25 25.09 0.53
C MET A 27 0.24 25.96 1.70
N ILE A 28 1.31 25.57 2.38
CA ILE A 28 1.93 26.35 3.44
C ILE A 28 2.41 27.70 2.90
N LEU A 29 3.09 27.72 1.75
CA LEU A 29 3.57 28.95 1.12
C LEU A 29 2.42 29.89 0.75
N MET A 30 1.34 29.35 0.17
CA MET A 30 0.15 30.15 -0.14
C MET A 30 -0.51 30.72 1.13
N MET A 31 -0.45 30.00 2.23
CA MET A 31 -1.04 30.43 3.51
C MET A 31 -0.24 31.56 4.19
N LEU A 32 1.05 31.72 3.85
CA LEU A 32 1.88 32.81 4.38
C LEU A 32 1.39 34.20 3.93
N ILE A 33 0.77 34.32 2.74
CA ILE A 33 0.25 35.57 2.21
C ILE A 33 -0.82 36.19 3.15
N PRO A 34 -1.92 35.50 3.46
CA PRO A 34 -2.91 36.05 4.40
C PRO A 34 -2.37 36.18 5.83
N ILE A 35 -1.44 35.33 6.26
CA ILE A 35 -0.85 35.39 7.60
C ILE A 35 -0.08 36.70 7.80
N SER A 36 0.55 37.23 6.75
CA SER A 36 1.26 38.51 6.84
C SER A 36 0.37 39.69 7.21
N HIS A 37 -0.96 39.61 6.96
CA HIS A 37 -1.94 40.66 7.28
C HIS A 37 -2.53 40.50 8.68
N ALA A 38 -2.65 39.27 9.21
CA ALA A 38 -3.24 39.00 10.52
C ALA A 38 -2.50 37.83 11.23
N PRO A 39 -1.23 38.02 11.64
CA PRO A 39 -0.37 36.92 12.10
C PRO A 39 -0.91 36.24 13.35
N ALA A 40 -1.44 36.99 14.31
CA ALA A 40 -1.93 36.42 15.58
C ALA A 40 -3.11 35.47 15.44
N LEU A 41 -4.00 35.73 14.47
CA LEU A 41 -5.19 34.91 14.23
C LEU A 41 -4.90 33.72 13.26
N LEU A 42 -4.07 33.93 12.26
CA LEU A 42 -3.89 33.00 11.16
C LEU A 42 -2.69 32.05 11.36
N ALA A 43 -1.71 32.41 12.20
CA ALA A 43 -0.58 31.54 12.49
C ALA A 43 -0.97 30.18 13.09
N TRP A 44 -2.08 30.14 13.84
CA TRP A 44 -2.65 28.91 14.40
C TRP A 44 -3.02 27.90 13.31
N PHE A 45 -3.58 28.36 12.19
CA PHE A 45 -3.97 27.50 11.09
C PHE A 45 -2.76 26.83 10.41
N LEU A 46 -1.58 27.43 10.51
CA LEU A 46 -0.34 26.86 9.95
C LEU A 46 0.10 25.59 10.68
N LEU A 47 -0.30 25.40 11.93
CA LEU A 47 0.04 24.21 12.70
C LEU A 47 -0.52 22.92 12.09
N LEU A 48 -1.71 22.97 11.48
CA LEU A 48 -2.33 21.78 10.86
C LEU A 48 -1.52 21.23 9.68
N PRO A 49 -1.23 22.03 8.63
CA PRO A 49 -0.43 21.56 7.52
C PRO A 49 1.02 21.25 7.93
N ALA A 50 1.59 21.96 8.91
CA ALA A 50 2.92 21.67 9.43
C ALA A 50 2.94 20.31 10.16
N ALA A 51 1.96 20.01 11.00
CA ALA A 51 1.82 18.72 11.67
C ALA A 51 1.60 17.58 10.67
N TYR A 52 0.80 17.82 9.61
CA TYR A 52 0.58 16.85 8.55
C TYR A 52 1.86 16.58 7.74
N LEU A 53 2.61 17.63 7.41
CA LEU A 53 3.90 17.50 6.75
C LEU A 53 4.90 16.70 7.61
N TRP A 54 4.95 16.99 8.90
CA TRP A 54 5.75 16.23 9.86
C TRP A 54 5.40 14.75 9.86
N TRP A 55 4.10 14.45 9.90
CA TRP A 55 3.61 13.08 9.82
C TRP A 55 4.01 12.40 8.51
N LEU A 56 3.85 13.10 7.38
CA LEU A 56 4.15 12.60 6.05
C LEU A 56 5.65 12.26 5.89
N LEU A 57 6.53 13.07 6.47
CA LEU A 57 7.97 12.87 6.40
C LEU A 57 8.46 11.76 7.35
N ARG A 58 7.74 11.54 8.45
CA ARG A 58 8.18 10.62 9.50
C ARG A 58 7.57 9.24 9.42
N ALA A 59 6.35 9.15 8.90
CA ALA A 59 5.64 7.89 8.75
C ALA A 59 6.26 7.04 7.64
N ARG A 60 6.66 5.81 7.96
CA ARG A 60 7.21 4.86 7.00
C ARG A 60 7.02 3.43 7.44
N THR A 61 6.87 2.54 6.47
CA THR A 61 6.91 1.09 6.68
C THR A 61 8.15 0.54 5.99
N ARG A 62 8.91 -0.28 6.70
CA ARG A 62 10.11 -0.94 6.20
C ARG A 62 9.92 -2.44 6.24
N VAL A 63 10.24 -3.08 5.15
CA VAL A 63 10.24 -4.53 4.99
C VAL A 63 11.69 -4.96 4.80
N ASP A 64 12.16 -5.86 5.65
CA ASP A 64 13.52 -6.39 5.60
C ASP A 64 13.54 -7.91 5.80
N ALA A 65 14.73 -8.50 5.85
CA ALA A 65 14.92 -9.94 6.02
C ALA A 65 14.35 -10.48 7.35
N ARG A 66 14.22 -9.63 8.36
CA ARG A 66 13.80 -10.01 9.72
C ARG A 66 12.29 -9.93 9.89
N GLY A 67 11.63 -9.04 9.16
CA GLY A 67 10.19 -8.81 9.32
C GLY A 67 9.70 -7.50 8.73
N ILE A 68 8.58 -7.05 9.25
CA ILE A 68 7.95 -5.77 8.90
C ILE A 68 8.05 -4.84 10.10
N SER A 69 8.49 -3.61 9.87
CA SER A 69 8.53 -2.56 10.87
C SER A 69 7.81 -1.31 10.37
N ALA A 70 7.03 -0.71 11.27
CA ALA A 70 6.32 0.53 11.03
C ALA A 70 6.84 1.62 11.97
N ARG A 71 7.16 2.78 11.42
CA ARG A 71 7.50 3.97 12.19
C ARG A 71 6.41 5.01 12.02
N TYR A 72 5.93 5.51 13.15
CA TYR A 72 4.90 6.54 13.22
C TYR A 72 5.52 7.89 13.58
N ALA A 73 4.82 8.97 13.24
CA ALA A 73 5.27 10.32 13.60
C ALA A 73 5.10 10.62 15.10
N PHE A 74 4.02 10.11 15.72
CA PHE A 74 3.61 10.45 17.08
C PHE A 74 3.55 9.24 18.02
N ARG A 75 3.93 8.07 17.57
CA ARG A 75 3.95 6.82 18.35
C ARG A 75 5.29 6.13 18.21
N GLY A 76 5.61 5.27 19.14
CA GLY A 76 6.80 4.42 19.06
C GLY A 76 6.77 3.47 17.85
N PRO A 77 7.94 3.03 17.37
CA PRO A 77 8.01 2.07 16.28
C PRO A 77 7.39 0.74 16.70
N ARG A 78 6.77 0.06 15.75
CA ARG A 78 6.26 -1.31 15.90
C ARG A 78 6.92 -2.20 14.88
N ALA A 79 7.22 -3.44 15.27
CA ALA A 79 7.81 -4.41 14.37
C ALA A 79 7.24 -5.80 14.68
N VAL A 80 7.16 -6.63 13.66
CA VAL A 80 6.82 -8.04 13.75
C VAL A 80 7.84 -8.83 12.94
N SER A 81 8.37 -9.90 13.52
CA SER A 81 9.25 -10.85 12.83
C SER A 81 8.45 -11.71 11.86
N TRP A 82 9.10 -12.26 10.83
CA TRP A 82 8.42 -13.19 9.91
C TRP A 82 7.90 -14.46 10.61
N GLU A 83 8.51 -14.85 11.71
CA GLU A 83 8.08 -16.00 12.54
C GLU A 83 6.73 -15.77 13.21
N ASP A 84 6.53 -14.54 13.72
CA ASP A 84 5.29 -14.12 14.37
C ASP A 84 4.27 -13.51 13.38
N PHE A 85 4.64 -13.29 12.14
CA PHE A 85 3.77 -12.66 11.14
C PHE A 85 2.66 -13.62 10.70
N GLU A 86 1.42 -13.20 10.79
CA GLU A 86 0.24 -13.93 10.34
C GLU A 86 -0.22 -13.47 8.95
N GLY A 87 -0.27 -12.15 8.74
CA GLY A 87 -0.75 -11.61 7.48
C GLY A 87 -0.95 -10.09 7.48
N ILE A 88 -1.37 -9.57 6.34
CA ILE A 88 -1.77 -8.18 6.16
C ILE A 88 -3.28 -8.12 5.94
N GLY A 89 -3.93 -7.23 6.69
CA GLY A 89 -5.33 -6.91 6.50
C GLY A 89 -5.51 -5.49 5.97
N PHE A 90 -6.64 -5.26 5.32
CA PHE A 90 -7.05 -3.95 4.84
C PHE A 90 -8.44 -3.61 5.40
N LYS A 91 -8.58 -2.38 5.88
CA LYS A 91 -9.87 -1.82 6.32
C LYS A 91 -10.02 -0.43 5.71
N GLY A 92 -10.80 -0.35 4.63
CA GLY A 92 -10.85 0.85 3.80
C GLY A 92 -9.47 1.14 3.20
N SER A 93 -8.99 2.37 3.37
CA SER A 93 -7.68 2.82 2.88
C SER A 93 -6.51 2.48 3.82
N ARG A 94 -6.78 1.85 4.95
CA ARG A 94 -5.75 1.54 5.96
C ARG A 94 -5.33 0.09 5.88
N SER A 95 -4.02 -0.14 5.88
CA SER A 95 -3.42 -1.47 6.01
C SER A 95 -2.90 -1.69 7.42
N PHE A 96 -2.92 -2.92 7.86
CA PHE A 96 -2.40 -3.33 9.16
C PHE A 96 -1.73 -4.70 9.06
N ALA A 97 -0.64 -4.87 9.80
CA ALA A 97 -0.04 -6.18 10.00
C ALA A 97 -0.67 -6.87 11.21
N ARG A 98 -0.88 -8.16 11.08
CA ARG A 98 -1.36 -9.04 12.16
C ARG A 98 -0.26 -10.00 12.55
N SER A 99 -0.05 -10.12 13.86
CA SER A 99 0.82 -11.12 14.46
C SER A 99 0.00 -12.35 14.89
N ARG A 100 0.62 -13.52 14.89
CA ARG A 100 0.04 -14.77 15.45
C ARG A 100 -0.35 -14.65 16.92
N ARG A 101 0.25 -13.70 17.64
CA ARG A 101 -0.10 -13.37 19.03
C ARG A 101 -1.37 -12.53 19.15
N GLY A 102 -2.03 -12.19 18.02
CA GLY A 102 -3.24 -11.38 18.00
C GLY A 102 -2.98 -9.87 18.00
N GLU A 103 -1.72 -9.42 18.04
CA GLU A 103 -1.39 -8.00 17.94
C GLU A 103 -1.61 -7.50 16.53
N GLN A 104 -2.17 -6.29 16.42
CA GLN A 104 -2.37 -5.60 15.15
C GLN A 104 -1.78 -4.20 15.21
N PHE A 105 -1.08 -3.81 14.16
CA PHE A 105 -0.58 -2.45 14.03
C PHE A 105 -0.68 -1.96 12.60
N SER A 106 -0.97 -0.66 12.45
CA SER A 106 -1.14 -0.03 11.15
C SER A 106 0.19 0.07 10.40
N LEU A 107 0.15 -0.08 9.09
CA LEU A 107 1.29 0.07 8.19
C LEU A 107 1.16 1.39 7.42
N PRO A 108 1.80 2.48 7.89
CA PRO A 108 1.76 3.75 7.17
C PRO A 108 2.42 3.63 5.80
N ALA A 109 1.93 4.39 4.83
CA ALA A 109 2.41 4.41 3.44
C ALA A 109 2.26 3.08 2.67
N VAL A 110 1.51 2.12 3.21
CA VAL A 110 1.13 0.89 2.53
C VAL A 110 -0.33 0.97 2.16
N SER A 111 -0.62 0.78 0.89
CA SER A 111 -1.97 0.70 0.34
C SER A 111 -2.18 -0.65 -0.36
N PHE A 112 -3.41 -0.93 -0.76
CA PHE A 112 -3.70 -2.14 -1.53
C PHE A 112 -2.86 -2.24 -2.81
N ASN A 113 -2.62 -1.10 -3.48
CA ASN A 113 -1.76 -1.03 -4.68
C ASN A 113 -0.28 -1.32 -4.40
N SER A 114 0.14 -1.34 -3.14
CA SER A 114 1.52 -1.67 -2.75
C SER A 114 1.76 -3.18 -2.60
N LEU A 115 0.71 -4.01 -2.70
CA LEU A 115 0.81 -5.47 -2.53
C LEU A 115 1.86 -6.14 -3.43
N PRO A 116 1.96 -5.85 -4.75
CA PRO A 116 2.99 -6.44 -5.58
C PRO A 116 4.41 -6.14 -5.10
N ARG A 117 4.66 -4.89 -4.69
CA ARG A 117 5.95 -4.49 -4.13
C ARG A 117 6.22 -5.11 -2.76
N LEU A 118 5.18 -5.29 -1.94
CA LEU A 118 5.29 -5.99 -0.66
C LEU A 118 5.58 -7.47 -0.84
N ALA A 119 4.94 -8.13 -1.81
CA ALA A 119 5.20 -9.51 -2.15
C ALA A 119 6.66 -9.72 -2.59
N GLN A 120 7.17 -8.84 -3.46
CA GLN A 120 8.58 -8.85 -3.88
C GLN A 120 9.52 -8.61 -2.70
N ALA A 121 9.27 -7.57 -1.89
CA ALA A 121 10.11 -7.21 -0.75
C ALA A 121 10.14 -8.30 0.33
N SER A 122 9.03 -9.03 0.50
CA SER A 122 8.90 -10.14 1.45
C SER A 122 9.34 -11.50 0.90
N ARG A 123 9.78 -11.55 -0.37
CA ARG A 123 10.10 -12.80 -1.08
C ARG A 123 8.93 -13.79 -1.10
N GLY A 124 7.73 -13.28 -1.38
CA GLY A 124 6.50 -14.07 -1.47
C GLY A 124 5.89 -14.48 -0.11
N ARG A 125 6.45 -14.04 1.02
CA ARG A 125 5.82 -14.29 2.34
C ARG A 125 4.49 -13.57 2.51
N ILE A 126 4.33 -12.45 1.81
CA ILE A 126 3.07 -11.72 1.69
C ILE A 126 2.50 -12.05 0.31
N PRO A 127 1.33 -12.71 0.22
CA PRO A 127 0.75 -13.06 -1.07
C PRO A 127 0.33 -11.79 -1.83
N ASP A 128 0.61 -11.78 -3.12
CA ASP A 128 0.16 -10.71 -4.01
C ASP A 128 -1.27 -11.00 -4.51
N ALA A 129 -2.24 -10.78 -3.62
CA ALA A 129 -3.64 -10.97 -3.94
C ALA A 129 -4.14 -10.05 -5.07
N LEU A 130 -3.44 -8.95 -5.35
CA LEU A 130 -3.80 -8.03 -6.43
C LEU A 130 -3.48 -8.62 -7.80
N THR A 131 -2.27 -9.16 -7.98
CA THR A 131 -1.86 -9.78 -9.25
C THR A 131 -2.64 -11.06 -9.48
N VAL A 132 -2.77 -11.91 -8.47
CA VAL A 132 -3.58 -13.15 -8.57
C VAL A 132 -5.04 -12.82 -8.89
N GLY A 133 -5.62 -11.81 -8.23
CA GLY A 133 -6.99 -11.38 -8.51
C GLY A 133 -7.16 -10.80 -9.92
N ARG A 134 -6.17 -10.06 -10.42
CA ARG A 134 -6.17 -9.52 -11.79
C ARG A 134 -6.05 -10.63 -12.83
N GLU A 135 -5.11 -11.55 -12.66
CA GLU A 135 -4.97 -12.72 -13.54
C GLU A 135 -6.25 -13.55 -13.58
N ALA A 136 -6.89 -13.78 -12.42
CA ALA A 136 -8.15 -14.51 -12.34
C ALA A 136 -9.33 -13.77 -13.04
N VAL A 137 -9.28 -12.44 -13.15
CA VAL A 137 -10.28 -11.65 -13.90
C VAL A 137 -9.93 -11.64 -15.37
N ASP A 138 -8.66 -11.52 -15.74
CA ASP A 138 -8.21 -11.51 -17.13
C ASP A 138 -8.42 -12.87 -17.81
N ASP A 139 -8.44 -13.97 -17.06
CA ASP A 139 -8.78 -15.32 -17.56
C ASP A 139 -10.28 -15.52 -17.78
N LYS A 140 -11.12 -14.63 -17.30
CA LYS A 140 -12.57 -14.71 -17.48
C LYS A 140 -13.03 -13.78 -18.60
N VAL A 141 -13.69 -14.36 -19.58
CA VAL A 141 -14.37 -13.63 -20.66
C VAL A 141 -15.82 -13.42 -20.30
N ALA A 142 -16.27 -12.16 -20.31
CA ALA A 142 -17.68 -11.86 -20.11
C ALA A 142 -18.45 -12.06 -21.43
N ILE A 143 -19.30 -13.08 -21.49
CA ILE A 143 -20.23 -13.28 -22.60
C ILE A 143 -21.53 -12.57 -22.25
N VAL A 144 -21.93 -11.61 -23.06
CA VAL A 144 -23.25 -10.98 -22.97
C VAL A 144 -24.17 -11.76 -23.88
N ARG A 145 -25.10 -12.50 -23.29
CA ARG A 145 -26.14 -13.21 -24.05
C ARG A 145 -27.16 -12.21 -24.61
N ARG A 146 -27.88 -12.64 -25.69
CA ARG A 146 -28.88 -11.82 -26.37
C ARG A 146 -30.03 -11.34 -25.46
N ASN A 147 -30.24 -12.02 -24.32
CA ASN A 147 -31.20 -11.64 -23.27
C ASN A 147 -30.67 -10.62 -22.28
N GLY A 148 -29.43 -10.11 -22.45
CA GLY A 148 -28.79 -9.14 -21.55
C GLY A 148 -28.10 -9.78 -20.34
N GLU A 149 -28.15 -11.10 -20.20
CA GLU A 149 -27.47 -11.81 -19.11
C GLU A 149 -25.96 -11.85 -19.37
N ARG A 150 -25.18 -11.50 -18.34
CA ARG A 150 -23.72 -11.56 -18.36
C ARG A 150 -23.24 -12.84 -17.67
N VAL A 151 -22.64 -13.73 -18.42
CA VAL A 151 -22.04 -14.96 -17.90
C VAL A 151 -20.53 -14.83 -18.00
N LEU A 152 -19.83 -15.02 -16.88
CA LEU A 152 -18.38 -15.07 -16.83
C LEU A 152 -17.95 -16.53 -17.10
N VAL A 153 -17.25 -16.75 -18.18
CA VAL A 153 -16.67 -18.06 -18.56
C VAL A 153 -15.15 -17.94 -18.61
N THR A 154 -14.46 -19.04 -18.41
CA THR A 154 -13.01 -19.10 -18.60
C THR A 154 -12.66 -19.02 -20.09
N ARG A 155 -11.45 -18.57 -20.42
CA ARG A 155 -10.97 -18.53 -21.81
C ARG A 155 -11.01 -19.91 -22.47
N GLU A 156 -10.76 -20.96 -21.71
CA GLU A 156 -10.77 -22.33 -22.19
C GLU A 156 -12.19 -22.79 -22.55
N GLU A 157 -13.16 -22.50 -21.69
CA GLU A 157 -14.58 -22.78 -21.95
C GLU A 157 -15.12 -21.99 -23.15
N TYR A 158 -14.69 -20.71 -23.26
CA TYR A 158 -15.04 -19.89 -24.43
C TYR A 158 -14.48 -20.46 -25.73
N ALA A 159 -13.23 -20.90 -25.75
CA ALA A 159 -12.60 -21.52 -26.90
C ALA A 159 -13.26 -22.86 -27.27
N ALA A 160 -13.68 -23.65 -26.27
CA ALA A 160 -14.39 -24.90 -26.49
C ALA A 160 -15.77 -24.67 -27.13
N MET A 161 -16.54 -23.69 -26.63
CA MET A 161 -17.86 -23.32 -27.19
C MET A 161 -17.76 -22.83 -28.65
N HIS A 162 -16.73 -22.11 -29.00
CA HIS A 162 -16.53 -21.63 -30.38
C HIS A 162 -16.08 -22.73 -31.34
N LYS A 163 -15.38 -23.76 -30.86
CA LYS A 163 -15.04 -24.92 -31.68
C LYS A 163 -16.27 -25.79 -32.01
N GLU A 164 -17.20 -25.90 -31.08
CA GLU A 164 -18.44 -26.64 -31.27
C GLU A 164 -19.43 -25.95 -32.25
N GLN A 165 -19.42 -24.62 -32.32
CA GLN A 165 -20.26 -23.88 -33.27
C GLN A 165 -19.68 -23.80 -34.70
N SER A 166 -18.42 -24.15 -34.89
CA SER A 166 -17.74 -24.12 -36.19
C SER A 166 -17.74 -25.45 -36.92
N ASN A 167 -18.32 -26.50 -36.36
CA ASN A 167 -18.43 -27.83 -36.94
C ASN A 167 -19.89 -28.13 -37.32
#